data_d49213fb82f2e0f3f3074aeb2dc8c9dc
#
_entry.id   d49213fb82f2e0f3f3074aeb2dc8c9dc
#
_cell.length_a   1.000
_cell.length_b   1.000
_cell.length_c   1.000
_cell.angle_alpha   90.00
_cell.angle_beta   90.00
_cell.angle_gamma   90.00
#
_symmetry.space_group_name_H-M   'P 1'
#
loop_
_entity.id
_entity.type
_entity.pdbx_description
1 polymer ?
#
loop_
_entity_poly.entity_id
_entity_poly.type
_entity_poly.pdbx_seq_one_letter_code
_entity_poly.pdbx_strand_id
1 'polypeptide(L)'
;ELSVKTTGKAMVPILNALGYDLYLPGNWEVIYYKKAMQTLLGSLNAPKVCANMYHDLGDGKKGELIFPPYYIWNIKGVKIGFLGYTDPLVPLRQSPEYSRGIIYKGPEENLAYYVDVLRNQEQCAYVLIVSHLGLSQQLHLANREECKGVDYILGGDTHERVRKPIQCKYSKVVEPGAFGSFVGKLSLTIQNGKVISDNYELVELDADKLKADDEISALIKENEIPFEADINSIVGYSTIPLYRYFVVENPIDTMVLNALKWKVPEVDIVLSNGFRFCPPRATPDHTGNIPITDGYLYDMLPVDSTLRTGTVTGAQIKEWLEKELNNVFAK
;
A
#
# COMPACT_ATOMS: atom_id res chain seq x y z
N GLU A 1 -2.90 8.23 13.55
CA GLU A 1 -2.24 9.15 14.51
C GLU A 1 -0.97 8.55 15.11
N LEU A 2 -1.02 7.38 15.74
CA LEU A 2 0.15 6.71 16.34
C LEU A 2 1.34 6.60 15.40
N SER A 3 1.10 6.19 14.16
CA SER A 3 2.15 6.08 13.15
C SER A 3 2.84 7.42 12.89
N VAL A 4 2.07 8.51 12.81
CA VAL A 4 2.61 9.87 12.61
C VAL A 4 3.41 10.31 13.83
N LYS A 5 2.80 10.26 15.03
CA LYS A 5 3.45 10.70 16.29
C LYS A 5 4.72 9.92 16.64
N THR A 6 4.78 8.64 16.28
CA THR A 6 5.92 7.77 16.56
C THR A 6 6.85 7.55 15.37
N THR A 7 6.57 8.20 14.24
CA THR A 7 7.31 7.98 12.99
C THR A 7 7.32 6.49 12.61
N GLY A 8 6.15 5.84 12.72
CA GLY A 8 5.92 4.42 12.42
C GLY A 8 6.34 3.41 13.50
N LYS A 9 7.05 3.84 14.56
CA LYS A 9 7.62 2.91 15.55
C LYS A 9 6.58 2.10 16.32
N ALA A 10 5.41 2.68 16.60
CA ALA A 10 4.32 1.99 17.29
C ALA A 10 3.80 0.76 16.54
N MET A 11 3.99 0.69 15.21
CA MET A 11 3.54 -0.43 14.40
C MET A 11 4.46 -1.65 14.47
N VAL A 12 5.74 -1.46 14.80
CA VAL A 12 6.76 -2.52 14.76
C VAL A 12 6.43 -3.70 15.69
N PRO A 13 6.12 -3.50 17.00
CA PRO A 13 5.78 -4.62 17.87
C PRO A 13 4.54 -5.39 17.41
N ILE A 14 3.53 -4.69 16.90
CA ILE A 14 2.29 -5.29 16.39
C ILE A 14 2.59 -6.15 15.16
N LEU A 15 3.33 -5.62 14.18
CA LEU A 15 3.71 -6.35 12.97
C LEU A 15 4.58 -7.58 13.29
N ASN A 16 5.46 -7.47 14.29
CA ASN A 16 6.27 -8.61 14.75
C ASN A 16 5.43 -9.69 15.44
N ALA A 17 4.42 -9.29 16.24
CA ALA A 17 3.50 -10.21 16.88
C ALA A 17 2.56 -10.92 15.88
N LEU A 18 2.21 -10.26 14.77
CA LEU A 18 1.47 -10.89 13.67
C LEU A 18 2.25 -11.99 12.94
N GLY A 19 3.58 -12.05 13.12
CA GLY A 19 4.41 -13.17 12.67
C GLY A 19 4.53 -13.28 11.15
N TYR A 20 4.72 -12.16 10.46
CA TYR A 20 4.94 -12.19 9.00
C TYR A 20 6.21 -12.97 8.64
N ASP A 21 6.11 -13.84 7.64
CA ASP A 21 7.22 -14.64 7.11
C ASP A 21 8.01 -13.93 6.01
N LEU A 22 7.44 -12.90 5.39
CA LEU A 22 8.09 -12.10 4.34
C LEU A 22 7.46 -10.72 4.28
N TYR A 23 8.26 -9.70 4.00
CA TYR A 23 7.82 -8.31 3.88
C TYR A 23 8.37 -7.65 2.60
N LEU A 24 7.49 -6.91 1.92
CA LEU A 24 7.85 -6.05 0.80
C LEU A 24 7.52 -4.60 1.15
N PRO A 25 8.45 -3.64 1.05
CA PRO A 25 8.15 -2.23 1.23
C PRO A 25 7.25 -1.69 0.10
N GLY A 26 6.22 -0.93 0.46
CA GLY A 26 5.37 -0.20 -0.46
C GLY A 26 5.79 1.28 -0.59
N ASN A 27 4.86 2.08 -1.11
CA ASN A 27 5.08 3.51 -1.34
C ASN A 27 5.01 4.36 -0.06
N TRP A 28 4.37 3.88 1.01
CA TRP A 28 4.25 4.64 2.26
C TRP A 28 5.43 4.46 3.21
N GLU A 29 6.26 3.43 3.05
CA GLU A 29 7.43 3.21 3.89
C GLU A 29 8.46 4.34 3.82
N VAL A 30 8.49 5.10 2.73
CA VAL A 30 9.43 6.22 2.55
C VAL A 30 8.92 7.56 3.08
N ILE A 31 7.68 7.64 3.59
CA ILE A 31 7.08 8.90 4.06
C ILE A 31 7.88 9.60 5.14
N TYR A 32 8.60 8.83 5.96
CA TYR A 32 9.52 9.32 6.99
C TYR A 32 10.98 9.30 6.54
N TYR A 33 11.23 9.30 5.23
CA TYR A 33 12.52 9.28 4.55
C TYR A 33 13.29 7.96 4.68
N LYS A 34 14.27 7.78 3.82
CA LYS A 34 15.07 6.56 3.68
C LYS A 34 15.62 6.01 5.00
N LYS A 35 16.18 6.88 5.86
CA LYS A 35 16.80 6.45 7.14
C LYS A 35 15.76 5.84 8.08
N ALA A 36 14.59 6.49 8.21
CA ALA A 36 13.50 5.96 9.05
C ALA A 36 12.97 4.64 8.48
N MET A 37 12.73 4.55 7.16
CA MET A 37 12.35 3.31 6.50
C MET A 37 13.32 2.17 6.82
N GLN A 38 14.63 2.38 6.62
CA GLN A 38 15.63 1.35 6.90
C GLN A 38 15.65 0.95 8.38
N THR A 39 15.49 1.89 9.30
CA THR A 39 15.43 1.61 10.73
C THR A 39 14.19 0.81 11.09
N LEU A 40 13.01 1.24 10.63
CA LEU A 40 11.73 0.57 10.93
C LEU A 40 11.71 -0.85 10.35
N LEU A 41 12.03 -0.99 9.08
CA LEU A 41 12.04 -2.30 8.43
C LEU A 41 13.15 -3.19 8.99
N GLY A 42 14.30 -2.62 9.40
CA GLY A 42 15.34 -3.33 10.14
C GLY A 42 14.87 -3.91 11.47
N SER A 43 13.86 -3.29 12.10
CA SER A 43 13.28 -3.74 13.37
C SER A 43 12.17 -4.80 13.21
N LEU A 44 11.72 -5.08 11.99
CA LEU A 44 10.80 -6.18 11.73
C LEU A 44 11.54 -7.53 11.71
N ASN A 45 10.93 -8.56 12.29
CA ASN A 45 11.48 -9.92 12.28
C ASN A 45 11.42 -10.58 10.90
N ALA A 46 10.38 -10.27 10.11
CA ALA A 46 10.22 -10.80 8.76
C ALA A 46 11.41 -10.45 7.85
N PRO A 47 11.94 -11.35 7.02
CA PRO A 47 12.86 -11.01 5.95
C PRO A 47 12.19 -10.03 4.95
N LYS A 48 12.97 -9.12 4.40
CA LYS A 48 12.52 -8.11 3.43
C LYS A 48 13.05 -8.44 2.06
N VAL A 49 12.24 -8.22 1.03
CA VAL A 49 12.65 -8.39 -0.37
C VAL A 49 12.23 -7.18 -1.19
N CYS A 50 13.15 -6.68 -2.02
CA CYS A 50 12.82 -5.67 -3.03
C CYS A 50 13.93 -5.61 -4.09
N ALA A 51 13.64 -6.01 -5.30
CA ALA A 51 14.60 -6.13 -6.39
C ALA A 51 14.78 -4.84 -7.20
N ASN A 52 14.02 -3.78 -6.88
CA ASN A 52 14.03 -2.56 -7.69
C ASN A 52 14.19 -1.24 -6.90
N MET A 53 14.63 -1.33 -5.64
CA MET A 53 15.04 -0.18 -4.82
C MET A 53 16.56 -0.17 -4.63
N TYR A 54 17.21 0.88 -5.09
CA TYR A 54 18.67 1.02 -5.05
C TYR A 54 19.10 2.23 -4.23
N HIS A 55 20.29 2.17 -3.65
CA HIS A 55 20.93 3.36 -3.11
C HIS A 55 21.23 4.36 -4.22
N ASP A 56 20.88 5.63 -4.01
CA ASP A 56 21.39 6.73 -4.83
C ASP A 56 22.75 7.14 -4.31
N LEU A 57 23.77 7.03 -5.15
CA LEU A 57 25.15 7.44 -4.86
C LEU A 57 25.43 8.91 -5.15
N GLY A 58 24.40 9.66 -5.52
CA GLY A 58 24.47 11.05 -5.98
C GLY A 58 24.31 11.15 -7.50
N ASP A 59 23.78 12.28 -7.96
CA ASP A 59 23.55 12.61 -9.38
C ASP A 59 22.78 11.52 -10.16
N GLY A 60 21.87 10.82 -9.50
CA GLY A 60 21.09 9.72 -10.10
C GLY A 60 21.91 8.46 -10.40
N LYS A 61 23.10 8.33 -9.85
CA LYS A 61 23.94 7.15 -10.02
C LYS A 61 23.45 6.00 -9.15
N LYS A 62 23.03 4.93 -9.81
CA LYS A 62 22.53 3.72 -9.16
C LYS A 62 23.65 2.98 -8.39
N GLY A 63 23.40 2.74 -7.11
CA GLY A 63 24.25 1.90 -6.23
C GLY A 63 23.71 0.48 -6.11
N GLU A 64 23.99 -0.15 -4.97
CA GLU A 64 23.51 -1.49 -4.63
C GLU A 64 22.03 -1.47 -4.25
N LEU A 65 21.39 -2.64 -4.28
CA LEU A 65 20.02 -2.85 -3.76
C LEU A 65 19.96 -2.52 -2.26
N ILE A 66 18.86 -1.89 -1.83
CA ILE A 66 18.62 -1.58 -0.41
C ILE A 66 18.21 -2.86 0.36
N PHE A 67 17.53 -3.77 -0.32
CA PHE A 67 17.05 -5.05 0.23
C PHE A 67 17.46 -6.21 -0.66
N PRO A 68 17.54 -7.45 -0.14
CA PRO A 68 17.66 -8.64 -0.96
C PRO A 68 16.60 -8.69 -2.04
N PRO A 69 16.92 -9.10 -3.28
CA PRO A 69 15.96 -9.14 -4.38
C PRO A 69 14.91 -10.22 -4.24
N TYR A 70 15.26 -11.33 -3.59
CA TYR A 70 14.40 -12.50 -3.42
C TYR A 70 14.63 -13.20 -2.09
N TYR A 71 13.70 -14.09 -1.74
CA TYR A 71 13.77 -15.01 -0.62
C TYR A 71 13.34 -16.41 -1.08
N ILE A 72 13.91 -17.45 -0.49
CA ILE A 72 13.58 -18.84 -0.83
C ILE A 72 13.11 -19.58 0.41
N TRP A 73 11.89 -20.10 0.35
CA TRP A 73 11.40 -21.08 1.30
C TRP A 73 11.76 -22.49 0.84
N ASN A 74 12.30 -23.29 1.76
CA ASN A 74 12.49 -24.71 1.56
C ASN A 74 11.48 -25.48 2.42
N ILE A 75 10.45 -26.00 1.79
CA ILE A 75 9.39 -26.75 2.46
C ILE A 75 9.55 -28.23 2.10
N LYS A 76 10.09 -29.01 3.03
CA LYS A 76 10.31 -30.46 2.85
C LYS A 76 11.10 -30.79 1.57
N GLY A 77 12.12 -30.03 1.29
CA GLY A 77 12.98 -30.20 0.12
C GLY A 77 12.47 -29.54 -1.18
N VAL A 78 11.32 -28.91 -1.16
CA VAL A 78 10.79 -28.15 -2.29
C VAL A 78 11.08 -26.66 -2.07
N LYS A 79 11.83 -26.06 -2.98
CA LYS A 79 12.15 -24.64 -2.94
C LYS A 79 11.04 -23.82 -3.64
N ILE A 80 10.57 -22.79 -2.96
CA ILE A 80 9.64 -21.78 -3.46
C ILE A 80 10.33 -20.43 -3.41
N GLY A 81 10.51 -19.77 -4.56
CA GLY A 81 11.18 -18.48 -4.68
C GLY A 81 10.19 -17.32 -4.65
N PHE A 82 10.51 -16.27 -3.90
CA PHE A 82 9.74 -15.05 -3.79
C PHE A 82 10.59 -13.86 -4.24
N LEU A 83 10.22 -13.21 -5.33
CA LEU A 83 10.80 -11.95 -5.80
C LEU A 83 9.98 -10.77 -5.29
N GLY A 84 10.64 -9.68 -4.89
CA GLY A 84 9.96 -8.46 -4.43
C GLY A 84 10.04 -7.33 -5.45
N TYR A 85 8.91 -6.69 -5.78
CA TYR A 85 8.87 -5.48 -6.61
C TYR A 85 7.91 -4.44 -6.07
N THR A 86 8.42 -3.23 -5.80
CA THR A 86 7.63 -2.06 -5.41
C THR A 86 7.40 -1.12 -6.59
N ASP A 87 6.47 -0.16 -6.44
CA ASP A 87 6.13 0.79 -7.49
C ASP A 87 7.32 1.69 -7.87
N PRO A 88 7.78 1.67 -9.12
CA PRO A 88 8.86 2.54 -9.57
C PRO A 88 8.44 4.01 -9.70
N LEU A 89 7.12 4.29 -9.69
CA LEU A 89 6.56 5.64 -9.84
C LEU A 89 6.41 6.39 -8.52
N VAL A 90 6.85 5.81 -7.39
CA VAL A 90 6.79 6.46 -6.06
C VAL A 90 7.30 7.91 -6.08
N PRO A 91 8.45 8.25 -6.69
CA PRO A 91 8.93 9.64 -6.72
C PRO A 91 8.05 10.61 -7.54
N LEU A 92 7.19 10.08 -8.41
CA LEU A 92 6.23 10.85 -9.23
C LEU A 92 4.85 10.95 -8.58
N ARG A 93 4.47 9.93 -7.82
CA ARG A 93 3.15 9.84 -7.15
C ARG A 93 3.11 10.52 -5.80
N GLN A 94 4.27 10.70 -5.17
CA GLN A 94 4.43 11.35 -3.87
C GLN A 94 5.41 12.51 -3.96
N SER A 95 5.64 13.23 -2.85
CA SER A 95 6.72 14.22 -2.83
C SER A 95 8.06 13.55 -3.12
N PRO A 96 8.84 14.02 -4.11
CA PRO A 96 10.16 13.46 -4.42
C PRO A 96 11.12 13.45 -3.23
N GLU A 97 10.90 14.35 -2.27
CA GLU A 97 11.70 14.45 -1.04
C GLU A 97 11.63 13.18 -0.19
N TYR A 98 10.48 12.50 -0.17
CA TYR A 98 10.32 11.25 0.61
C TYR A 98 11.26 10.15 0.11
N SER A 99 11.50 10.12 -1.20
CA SER A 99 12.35 9.13 -1.86
C SER A 99 13.81 9.58 -2.03
N ARG A 100 14.22 10.71 -1.45
CA ARG A 100 15.59 11.23 -1.58
C ARG A 100 16.60 10.16 -1.13
N GLY A 101 17.60 9.93 -1.99
CA GLY A 101 18.63 8.91 -1.77
C GLY A 101 18.23 7.50 -2.16
N ILE A 102 17.08 7.33 -2.83
CA ILE A 102 16.60 6.06 -3.38
C ILE A 102 16.39 6.20 -4.88
N ILE A 103 16.88 5.24 -5.65
CA ILE A 103 16.57 5.08 -7.07
C ILE A 103 15.64 3.88 -7.23
N TYR A 104 14.51 4.11 -7.86
CA TYR A 104 13.57 3.07 -8.26
C TYR A 104 13.77 2.71 -9.73
N LYS A 105 13.63 1.44 -10.07
CA LYS A 105 13.68 0.93 -11.44
C LYS A 105 12.45 0.08 -11.74
N GLY A 106 12.07 0.02 -13.01
CA GLY A 106 11.01 -0.88 -13.45
C GLY A 106 11.42 -2.35 -13.29
N PRO A 107 10.47 -3.25 -13.03
CA PRO A 107 10.77 -4.69 -12.90
C PRO A 107 11.46 -5.28 -14.14
N GLU A 108 11.18 -4.74 -15.32
CA GLU A 108 11.76 -5.18 -16.60
C GLU A 108 13.28 -5.09 -16.64
N GLU A 109 13.92 -4.27 -15.78
CA GLU A 109 15.38 -4.12 -15.79
C GLU A 109 16.10 -5.42 -15.34
N ASN A 110 15.49 -6.20 -14.44
CA ASN A 110 16.19 -7.33 -13.82
C ASN A 110 15.33 -8.59 -13.58
N LEU A 111 14.03 -8.55 -13.89
CA LEU A 111 13.11 -9.66 -13.61
C LEU A 111 13.56 -10.95 -14.29
N ALA A 112 13.87 -10.91 -15.59
CA ALA A 112 14.30 -12.10 -16.34
C ALA A 112 15.55 -12.73 -15.74
N TYR A 113 16.50 -11.90 -15.28
CA TYR A 113 17.72 -12.37 -14.61
C TYR A 113 17.40 -13.10 -13.30
N TYR A 114 16.58 -12.52 -12.41
CA TYR A 114 16.27 -13.18 -11.14
C TYR A 114 15.36 -14.39 -11.29
N VAL A 115 14.49 -14.42 -12.30
CA VAL A 115 13.72 -15.63 -12.63
C VAL A 115 14.65 -16.74 -13.07
N ASP A 116 15.66 -16.45 -13.91
CA ASP A 116 16.67 -17.42 -14.31
C ASP A 116 17.46 -17.96 -13.10
N VAL A 117 17.91 -17.06 -12.20
CA VAL A 117 18.58 -17.46 -10.95
C VAL A 117 17.70 -18.40 -10.14
N LEU A 118 16.43 -18.05 -9.89
CA LEU A 118 15.55 -18.88 -9.07
C LEU A 118 15.22 -20.23 -9.73
N ARG A 119 14.96 -20.23 -11.04
CA ARG A 119 14.59 -21.46 -11.77
C ARG A 119 15.77 -22.37 -12.04
N ASN A 120 16.88 -21.82 -12.51
CA ASN A 120 17.99 -22.62 -13.07
C ASN A 120 19.16 -22.79 -12.09
N GLN A 121 19.48 -21.79 -11.27
CA GLN A 121 20.58 -21.90 -10.30
C GLN A 121 20.08 -22.42 -8.95
N GLU A 122 19.03 -21.82 -8.42
CA GLU A 122 18.44 -22.21 -7.13
C GLU A 122 17.49 -23.42 -7.23
N GLN A 123 17.04 -23.79 -8.42
CA GLN A 123 16.15 -24.93 -8.68
C GLN A 123 14.81 -24.80 -7.94
N CYS A 124 14.22 -23.58 -7.91
CA CYS A 124 12.91 -23.37 -7.32
C CYS A 124 11.82 -24.04 -8.16
N ALA A 125 11.01 -24.89 -7.52
CA ALA A 125 9.88 -25.57 -8.14
C ALA A 125 8.73 -24.60 -8.46
N TYR A 126 8.63 -23.50 -7.71
CA TYR A 126 7.59 -22.47 -7.86
C TYR A 126 8.20 -21.08 -7.65
N VAL A 127 7.83 -20.11 -8.47
CA VAL A 127 8.35 -18.73 -8.39
C VAL A 127 7.19 -17.76 -8.31
N LEU A 128 7.21 -16.94 -7.29
CA LEU A 128 6.20 -15.94 -6.97
C LEU A 128 6.81 -14.54 -7.01
N ILE A 129 6.06 -13.57 -7.48
CA ILE A 129 6.36 -12.16 -7.24
C ILE A 129 5.45 -11.66 -6.12
N VAL A 130 6.03 -11.08 -5.07
CA VAL A 130 5.33 -10.25 -4.10
C VAL A 130 5.45 -8.81 -4.60
N SER A 131 4.32 -8.12 -4.78
CA SER A 131 4.28 -6.90 -5.56
C SER A 131 3.48 -5.79 -4.89
N HIS A 132 4.04 -4.58 -4.91
CA HIS A 132 3.34 -3.33 -4.60
C HIS A 132 3.34 -2.42 -5.84
N LEU A 133 2.90 -2.97 -6.99
CA LEU A 133 2.87 -2.28 -8.29
C LEU A 133 1.49 -1.74 -8.65
N GLY A 134 0.44 -2.27 -8.01
CA GLY A 134 -0.94 -2.07 -8.40
C GLY A 134 -1.37 -2.93 -9.58
N LEU A 135 -2.68 -3.23 -9.64
CA LEU A 135 -3.24 -4.23 -10.55
C LEU A 135 -2.87 -3.98 -12.02
N SER A 136 -2.96 -2.74 -12.50
CA SER A 136 -2.67 -2.41 -13.89
C SER A 136 -1.23 -2.74 -14.30
N GLN A 137 -0.24 -2.34 -13.49
CA GLN A 137 1.17 -2.64 -13.77
C GLN A 137 1.46 -4.14 -13.65
N GLN A 138 0.82 -4.83 -12.69
CA GLN A 138 0.95 -6.28 -12.51
C GLN A 138 0.43 -7.05 -13.72
N LEU A 139 -0.75 -6.68 -14.26
CA LEU A 139 -1.32 -7.28 -15.47
C LEU A 139 -0.43 -7.03 -16.69
N HIS A 140 0.11 -5.81 -16.81
CA HIS A 140 1.06 -5.49 -17.87
C HIS A 140 2.31 -6.38 -17.75
N LEU A 141 2.91 -6.47 -16.57
CA LEU A 141 4.11 -7.28 -16.30
C LEU A 141 3.87 -8.77 -16.59
N ALA A 142 2.73 -9.32 -16.15
CA ALA A 142 2.37 -10.73 -16.33
C ALA A 142 2.20 -11.14 -17.79
N ASN A 143 2.06 -10.17 -18.71
CA ASN A 143 1.98 -10.41 -20.16
C ASN A 143 3.31 -10.20 -20.89
N ARG A 144 4.35 -9.71 -20.21
CA ARG A 144 5.68 -9.46 -20.80
C ARG A 144 6.58 -10.70 -20.75
N GLU A 145 7.50 -10.80 -21.71
CA GLU A 145 8.44 -11.92 -21.83
C GLU A 145 9.33 -12.10 -20.59
N GLU A 146 9.68 -10.99 -19.92
CA GLU A 146 10.49 -10.99 -18.71
C GLU A 146 9.84 -11.74 -17.55
N CYS A 147 8.50 -11.89 -17.56
CA CYS A 147 7.74 -12.64 -16.57
C CYS A 147 7.66 -14.15 -16.84
N LYS A 148 8.25 -14.62 -17.93
CA LYS A 148 8.28 -16.05 -18.26
C LYS A 148 9.00 -16.84 -17.19
N GLY A 149 8.29 -17.80 -16.59
CA GLY A 149 8.80 -18.60 -15.47
C GLY A 149 8.33 -18.12 -14.09
N VAL A 150 7.50 -17.08 -14.03
CA VAL A 150 6.78 -16.68 -12.80
C VAL A 150 5.41 -17.37 -12.80
N ASP A 151 5.06 -18.03 -11.69
CA ASP A 151 3.78 -18.74 -11.57
C ASP A 151 2.64 -17.80 -11.14
N TYR A 152 2.91 -16.93 -10.14
CA TYR A 152 1.95 -15.95 -9.62
C TYR A 152 2.59 -14.60 -9.32
N ILE A 153 1.79 -13.54 -9.47
CA ILE A 153 2.04 -12.22 -8.90
C ILE A 153 1.02 -12.00 -7.78
N LEU A 154 1.52 -11.94 -6.56
CA LEU A 154 0.76 -11.63 -5.35
C LEU A 154 0.83 -10.12 -5.12
N GLY A 155 -0.23 -9.43 -5.51
CA GLY A 155 -0.26 -7.98 -5.66
C GLY A 155 -0.80 -7.20 -4.46
N GLY A 156 -0.57 -5.91 -4.52
CA GLY A 156 -1.09 -4.88 -3.61
C GLY A 156 -1.00 -3.51 -4.27
N ASP A 157 -1.22 -2.43 -3.53
CA ASP A 157 -1.24 -1.01 -3.87
C ASP A 157 -2.62 -0.46 -4.26
N THR A 158 -3.30 -1.03 -5.26
CA THR A 158 -4.54 -0.46 -5.78
C THR A 158 -5.80 -0.87 -5.04
N HIS A 159 -5.68 -1.74 -4.03
CA HIS A 159 -6.77 -2.18 -3.16
C HIS A 159 -7.86 -2.98 -3.87
N GLU A 160 -7.54 -3.60 -5.01
CA GLU A 160 -8.52 -4.34 -5.80
C GLU A 160 -8.85 -5.71 -5.19
N ARG A 161 -10.13 -6.06 -5.20
CA ARG A 161 -10.62 -7.37 -4.74
C ARG A 161 -10.64 -8.38 -5.88
N VAL A 162 -9.52 -9.01 -6.14
CA VAL A 162 -9.42 -10.04 -7.18
C VAL A 162 -9.87 -11.39 -6.59
N ARG A 163 -11.13 -11.75 -6.81
CA ARG A 163 -11.74 -12.98 -6.25
C ARG A 163 -11.25 -14.26 -6.89
N LYS A 164 -10.82 -14.18 -8.14
CA LYS A 164 -10.26 -15.31 -8.90
C LYS A 164 -8.99 -14.84 -9.60
N PRO A 165 -7.96 -15.69 -9.67
CA PRO A 165 -6.74 -15.31 -10.37
C PRO A 165 -7.01 -14.88 -11.81
N ILE A 166 -6.46 -13.75 -12.20
CA ILE A 166 -6.52 -13.28 -13.57
C ILE A 166 -5.41 -13.98 -14.33
N GLN A 167 -5.78 -14.83 -15.29
CA GLN A 167 -4.83 -15.54 -16.13
C GLN A 167 -4.25 -14.59 -17.18
N CYS A 168 -2.95 -14.38 -17.16
CA CYS A 168 -2.20 -13.63 -18.15
C CYS A 168 -1.32 -14.58 -18.99
N LYS A 169 -0.54 -14.02 -19.91
CA LYS A 169 0.29 -14.82 -20.84
C LYS A 169 1.32 -15.69 -20.13
N TYR A 170 2.00 -15.16 -19.11
CA TYR A 170 3.08 -15.85 -18.44
C TYR A 170 2.83 -16.15 -16.95
N SER A 171 1.90 -15.46 -16.31
CA SER A 171 1.65 -15.58 -14.88
C SER A 171 0.18 -15.37 -14.54
N LYS A 172 -0.22 -15.79 -13.35
CA LYS A 172 -1.52 -15.45 -12.76
C LYS A 172 -1.35 -14.25 -11.83
N VAL A 173 -2.35 -13.36 -11.78
CA VAL A 173 -2.32 -12.14 -10.95
C VAL A 173 -3.47 -12.16 -9.97
N VAL A 174 -3.19 -11.83 -8.70
CA VAL A 174 -4.17 -11.64 -7.64
C VAL A 174 -3.84 -10.40 -6.82
N GLU A 175 -4.88 -9.77 -6.28
CA GLU A 175 -4.76 -8.67 -5.30
C GLU A 175 -5.87 -8.84 -4.26
N PRO A 176 -5.56 -8.91 -2.94
CA PRO A 176 -6.51 -9.34 -1.91
C PRO A 176 -7.35 -8.20 -1.30
N GLY A 177 -7.50 -7.08 -1.97
CA GLY A 177 -8.29 -5.96 -1.44
C GLY A 177 -7.50 -5.06 -0.49
N ALA A 178 -8.18 -4.51 0.52
CA ALA A 178 -7.62 -3.49 1.40
C ALA A 178 -8.20 -3.53 2.82
N PHE A 179 -7.62 -2.71 3.69
CA PHE A 179 -8.12 -2.37 5.03
C PHE A 179 -8.27 -3.57 5.98
N GLY A 180 -7.49 -4.63 5.79
CA GLY A 180 -7.62 -5.84 6.57
C GLY A 180 -8.93 -6.60 6.35
N SER A 181 -9.68 -6.29 5.28
CA SER A 181 -10.98 -6.93 5.01
C SER A 181 -10.86 -8.30 4.36
N PHE A 182 -9.69 -8.62 3.81
CA PHE A 182 -9.48 -9.88 3.08
C PHE A 182 -8.07 -10.43 3.28
N VAL A 183 -7.97 -11.75 3.17
CA VAL A 183 -6.71 -12.48 3.04
C VAL A 183 -6.72 -13.30 1.75
N GLY A 184 -5.70 -13.12 0.93
CA GLY A 184 -5.47 -13.99 -0.22
C GLY A 184 -4.79 -15.29 0.23
N LYS A 185 -5.44 -16.44 0.07
CA LYS A 185 -4.93 -17.76 0.42
C LYS A 185 -4.57 -18.53 -0.84
N LEU A 186 -3.27 -18.69 -1.09
CA LEU A 186 -2.75 -19.52 -2.17
C LEU A 186 -2.27 -20.87 -1.60
N SER A 187 -2.95 -21.94 -1.94
CA SER A 187 -2.61 -23.31 -1.52
C SER A 187 -1.89 -24.04 -2.65
N LEU A 188 -0.74 -24.64 -2.35
CA LEU A 188 0.04 -25.42 -3.31
C LEU A 188 0.00 -26.90 -2.93
N THR A 189 -0.33 -27.78 -3.89
CA THR A 189 -0.20 -29.24 -3.72
C THR A 189 1.15 -29.68 -4.25
N ILE A 190 1.93 -30.31 -3.39
CA ILE A 190 3.27 -30.79 -3.73
C ILE A 190 3.28 -32.31 -3.75
N GLN A 191 3.78 -32.88 -4.85
CA GLN A 191 3.98 -34.32 -5.00
C GLN A 191 5.30 -34.60 -5.72
N ASN A 192 6.10 -35.51 -5.17
CA ASN A 192 7.41 -35.91 -5.74
C ASN A 192 8.34 -34.72 -6.04
N GLY A 193 8.40 -33.75 -5.12
CA GLY A 193 9.24 -32.56 -5.26
C GLY A 193 8.76 -31.51 -6.27
N LYS A 194 7.53 -31.66 -6.79
CA LYS A 194 6.93 -30.73 -7.77
C LYS A 194 5.60 -30.18 -7.26
N VAL A 195 5.31 -28.95 -7.60
CA VAL A 195 3.97 -28.38 -7.45
C VAL A 195 3.10 -28.92 -8.59
N ILE A 196 2.06 -29.67 -8.24
CA ILE A 196 1.16 -30.30 -9.21
C ILE A 196 -0.17 -29.56 -9.39
N SER A 197 -0.53 -28.74 -8.42
CA SER A 197 -1.69 -27.83 -8.52
C SER A 197 -1.56 -26.66 -7.56
N ASP A 198 -2.25 -25.59 -7.88
CA ASP A 198 -2.46 -24.42 -7.04
C ASP A 198 -3.95 -24.11 -6.93
N ASN A 199 -4.36 -23.54 -5.80
CA ASN A 199 -5.71 -23.06 -5.57
C ASN A 199 -5.67 -21.75 -4.80
N TYR A 200 -6.33 -20.72 -5.33
CA TYR A 200 -6.45 -19.42 -4.70
C TYR A 200 -7.86 -19.19 -4.18
N GLU A 201 -7.94 -18.66 -2.97
CA GLU A 201 -9.18 -18.27 -2.32
C GLU A 201 -9.00 -16.86 -1.72
N LEU A 202 -9.95 -15.96 -1.98
CA LEU A 202 -10.05 -14.68 -1.30
C LEU A 202 -10.95 -14.85 -0.08
N VAL A 203 -10.34 -14.91 1.11
CA VAL A 203 -11.04 -15.09 2.38
C VAL A 203 -11.45 -13.72 2.92
N GLU A 204 -12.75 -13.53 3.14
CA GLU A 204 -13.29 -12.32 3.74
C GLU A 204 -13.11 -12.35 5.26
N LEU A 205 -12.59 -11.27 5.83
CA LEU A 205 -12.43 -11.07 7.27
C LEU A 205 -13.57 -10.17 7.76
N ASP A 206 -14.62 -10.81 8.28
CA ASP A 206 -15.77 -10.12 8.85
C ASP A 206 -15.54 -9.92 10.36
N ALA A 207 -15.30 -8.70 10.78
CA ALA A 207 -15.00 -8.35 12.17
C ALA A 207 -16.15 -8.70 13.14
N ASP A 208 -17.40 -8.77 12.65
CA ASP A 208 -18.54 -9.14 13.47
C ASP A 208 -18.61 -10.66 13.73
N LYS A 209 -17.91 -11.46 12.92
CA LYS A 209 -17.89 -12.93 13.01
C LYS A 209 -16.59 -13.50 13.57
N LEU A 210 -15.51 -12.72 13.50
CA LEU A 210 -14.19 -13.16 13.94
C LEU A 210 -13.90 -12.59 15.33
N LYS A 211 -13.45 -13.46 16.23
CA LYS A 211 -12.93 -12.99 17.52
C LYS A 211 -11.57 -12.33 17.30
N ALA A 212 -11.39 -11.13 17.84
CA ALA A 212 -10.07 -10.49 17.88
C ALA A 212 -9.09 -11.32 18.69
N ASP A 213 -7.84 -11.34 18.29
CA ASP A 213 -6.75 -11.96 19.04
C ASP A 213 -6.48 -11.15 20.32
N ASP A 214 -6.46 -11.83 21.47
CA ASP A 214 -6.35 -11.19 22.77
C ASP A 214 -4.95 -10.58 22.98
N GLU A 215 -3.88 -11.21 22.49
CA GLU A 215 -2.49 -10.75 22.59
C GLU A 215 -2.27 -9.50 21.71
N ILE A 216 -2.70 -9.56 20.45
CA ILE A 216 -2.61 -8.43 19.53
C ILE A 216 -3.44 -7.25 20.05
N SER A 217 -4.64 -7.50 20.57
CA SER A 217 -5.50 -6.46 21.13
C SER A 217 -4.87 -5.77 22.36
N ALA A 218 -4.24 -6.55 23.24
CA ALA A 218 -3.50 -6.01 24.38
C ALA A 218 -2.30 -5.14 23.94
N LEU A 219 -1.57 -5.60 22.95
CA LEU A 219 -0.40 -4.90 22.39
C LEU A 219 -0.79 -3.58 21.72
N ILE A 220 -1.89 -3.56 20.97
CA ILE A 220 -2.45 -2.33 20.40
C ILE A 220 -2.78 -1.34 21.50
N LYS A 221 -3.54 -1.78 22.50
CA LYS A 221 -3.94 -0.95 23.62
C LYS A 221 -2.74 -0.37 24.40
N GLU A 222 -1.72 -1.18 24.67
CA GLU A 222 -0.49 -0.74 25.33
C GLU A 222 0.19 0.40 24.54
N ASN A 223 0.25 0.28 23.23
CA ASN A 223 0.83 1.31 22.35
C ASN A 223 -0.03 2.57 22.25
N GLU A 224 -1.35 2.48 22.47
CA GLU A 224 -2.28 3.62 22.46
C GLU A 224 -2.28 4.44 23.75
N ILE A 225 -2.06 3.80 24.90
CA ILE A 225 -2.13 4.46 26.22
C ILE A 225 -1.42 5.81 26.28
N PRO A 226 -0.17 5.98 25.78
CA PRO A 226 0.52 7.26 25.85
C PRO A 226 -0.14 8.39 25.05
N PHE A 227 -1.02 8.05 24.13
CA PHE A 227 -1.66 8.95 23.17
C PHE A 227 -3.19 8.99 23.29
N GLU A 228 -3.76 8.22 24.23
CA GLU A 228 -5.22 8.05 24.37
C GLU A 228 -5.95 9.39 24.55
N ALA A 229 -5.40 10.29 25.33
CA ALA A 229 -5.99 11.61 25.57
C ALA A 229 -6.06 12.45 24.27
N ASP A 230 -5.02 12.38 23.45
CA ASP A 230 -4.96 13.08 22.17
C ASP A 230 -5.91 12.44 21.15
N ILE A 231 -5.84 11.11 20.99
CA ILE A 231 -6.66 10.35 20.04
C ILE A 231 -8.16 10.62 20.23
N ASN A 232 -8.59 10.66 21.51
CA ASN A 232 -9.98 10.85 21.88
C ASN A 232 -10.38 12.33 22.09
N SER A 233 -9.46 13.27 21.91
CA SER A 233 -9.72 14.70 22.02
C SER A 233 -10.75 15.12 20.96
N ILE A 234 -11.90 15.63 21.41
CA ILE A 234 -12.96 16.09 20.49
C ILE A 234 -12.60 17.50 19.99
N VAL A 235 -12.45 17.63 18.68
CA VAL A 235 -12.14 18.89 17.99
C VAL A 235 -13.38 19.57 17.42
N GLY A 236 -14.50 18.83 17.29
CA GLY A 236 -15.75 19.35 16.78
C GLY A 236 -16.83 18.27 16.64
N TYR A 237 -17.94 18.64 16.03
CA TYR A 237 -19.06 17.75 15.79
C TYR A 237 -19.63 17.94 14.39
N SER A 238 -20.08 16.85 13.76
CA SER A 238 -20.87 16.90 12.53
C SER A 238 -22.33 16.59 12.82
N THR A 239 -23.24 17.31 12.17
CA THR A 239 -24.70 17.07 12.22
C THR A 239 -25.18 16.15 11.10
N ILE A 240 -24.27 15.72 10.20
CA ILE A 240 -24.55 14.82 9.08
C ILE A 240 -23.57 13.65 9.10
N PRO A 241 -23.94 12.47 8.56
CA PRO A 241 -23.01 11.38 8.38
C PRO A 241 -21.79 11.78 7.57
N LEU A 242 -20.62 11.33 7.99
CA LEU A 242 -19.34 11.57 7.34
C LEU A 242 -18.92 10.32 6.57
N TYR A 243 -18.70 10.45 5.27
CA TYR A 243 -18.26 9.35 4.38
C TYR A 243 -17.62 9.91 3.11
N ARG A 244 -16.93 9.05 2.36
CA ARG A 244 -16.14 9.43 1.18
C ARG A 244 -16.33 8.47 0.00
N TYR A 245 -17.59 8.02 -0.23
CA TYR A 245 -17.87 6.96 -1.21
C TYR A 245 -18.63 7.40 -2.45
N PHE A 246 -18.81 8.70 -2.65
CA PHE A 246 -19.46 9.23 -3.85
C PHE A 246 -18.46 9.81 -4.84
N VAL A 247 -18.77 9.67 -6.13
CA VAL A 247 -17.88 10.04 -7.24
C VAL A 247 -17.78 11.55 -7.43
N VAL A 248 -18.83 12.30 -7.13
CA VAL A 248 -18.90 13.74 -7.44
C VAL A 248 -18.74 14.59 -6.20
N GLU A 249 -19.53 14.35 -5.17
CA GLU A 249 -19.52 15.13 -3.93
C GLU A 249 -19.78 14.20 -2.74
N ASN A 250 -19.06 14.42 -1.66
CA ASN A 250 -19.24 13.69 -0.41
C ASN A 250 -18.95 14.60 0.79
N PRO A 251 -19.52 14.31 1.98
CA PRO A 251 -19.39 15.17 3.15
C PRO A 251 -17.95 15.40 3.61
N ILE A 252 -17.07 14.40 3.49
CA ILE A 252 -15.68 14.51 3.93
C ILE A 252 -14.91 15.47 3.01
N ASP A 253 -14.99 15.31 1.69
CA ASP A 253 -14.27 16.21 0.78
C ASP A 253 -14.82 17.63 0.89
N THR A 254 -16.14 17.80 1.04
CA THR A 254 -16.74 19.10 1.29
C THR A 254 -16.21 19.74 2.59
N MET A 255 -16.10 18.99 3.68
CA MET A 255 -15.53 19.48 4.93
C MET A 255 -14.05 19.88 4.77
N VAL A 256 -13.25 19.05 4.12
CA VAL A 256 -11.82 19.31 3.86
C VAL A 256 -11.66 20.55 2.97
N LEU A 257 -12.42 20.66 1.88
CA LEU A 257 -12.37 21.82 0.98
C LEU A 257 -12.77 23.12 1.68
N ASN A 258 -13.81 23.10 2.52
CA ASN A 258 -14.23 24.24 3.32
C ASN A 258 -13.15 24.65 4.34
N ALA A 259 -12.50 23.70 4.99
CA ALA A 259 -11.39 23.96 5.92
C ALA A 259 -10.19 24.59 5.19
N LEU A 260 -9.85 24.09 4.00
CA LEU A 260 -8.79 24.66 3.17
C LEU A 260 -9.13 26.08 2.72
N LYS A 261 -10.35 26.32 2.24
CA LYS A 261 -10.81 27.65 1.85
C LYS A 261 -10.83 28.62 3.03
N TRP A 262 -11.21 28.16 4.22
CA TRP A 262 -11.15 28.97 5.44
C TRP A 262 -9.69 29.33 5.82
N LYS A 263 -8.76 28.40 5.67
CA LYS A 263 -7.35 28.60 6.01
C LYS A 263 -6.64 29.50 5.02
N VAL A 264 -7.02 29.46 3.75
CA VAL A 264 -6.40 30.23 2.64
C VAL A 264 -7.54 30.96 1.89
N PRO A 265 -8.12 32.03 2.48
CA PRO A 265 -9.33 32.68 1.94
C PRO A 265 -9.11 33.41 0.62
N GLU A 266 -7.88 33.75 0.29
CA GLU A 266 -7.50 34.49 -0.92
C GLU A 266 -7.51 33.65 -2.22
N VAL A 267 -7.57 32.31 -2.14
CA VAL A 267 -7.62 31.47 -3.34
C VAL A 267 -9.03 31.44 -3.95
N ASP A 268 -9.11 31.41 -5.27
CA ASP A 268 -10.41 31.33 -5.98
C ASP A 268 -10.98 29.90 -5.97
N ILE A 269 -10.08 28.89 -6.09
CA ILE A 269 -10.43 27.48 -6.22
C ILE A 269 -9.66 26.68 -5.19
N VAL A 270 -10.34 25.71 -4.57
CA VAL A 270 -9.73 24.73 -3.66
C VAL A 270 -9.93 23.34 -4.24
N LEU A 271 -8.89 22.53 -4.19
CA LEU A 271 -8.89 21.18 -4.72
C LEU A 271 -8.46 20.17 -3.64
N SER A 272 -9.08 19.01 -3.64
CA SER A 272 -8.67 17.83 -2.91
C SER A 272 -8.33 16.72 -3.91
N ASN A 273 -7.31 15.91 -3.62
CA ASN A 273 -6.98 14.76 -4.44
C ASN A 273 -7.90 13.54 -4.16
N GLY A 274 -8.92 13.70 -3.32
CA GLY A 274 -9.90 12.66 -3.04
C GLY A 274 -9.29 11.44 -2.35
N PHE A 275 -8.52 11.60 -1.28
CA PHE A 275 -8.01 10.47 -0.50
C PHE A 275 -9.13 9.51 -0.13
N ARG A 276 -8.91 8.22 -0.39
CA ARG A 276 -9.87 7.14 -0.11
C ARG A 276 -9.84 6.63 1.34
N PHE A 277 -8.93 7.11 2.15
CA PHE A 277 -8.84 6.76 3.57
C PHE A 277 -9.88 7.56 4.34
N CYS A 278 -10.91 6.90 4.81
CA CYS A 278 -11.85 7.48 5.76
C CYS A 278 -12.86 6.42 6.20
N PRO A 279 -12.76 5.88 7.41
CA PRO A 279 -13.85 5.12 7.99
C PRO A 279 -15.09 5.99 8.07
N PRO A 280 -16.27 5.52 7.61
CA PRO A 280 -17.49 6.29 7.73
C PRO A 280 -17.88 6.48 9.20
N ARG A 281 -18.45 7.64 9.52
CA ARG A 281 -18.97 7.94 10.85
C ARG A 281 -20.43 8.39 10.74
N ALA A 282 -21.27 7.74 11.51
CA ALA A 282 -22.68 8.07 11.64
C ALA A 282 -23.16 7.71 13.04
N THR A 283 -24.23 8.36 13.51
CA THR A 283 -24.99 7.87 14.65
C THR A 283 -25.90 6.72 14.20
N PRO A 284 -26.27 5.76 15.08
CA PRO A 284 -27.12 4.63 14.71
C PRO A 284 -28.47 5.03 14.09
N ASP A 285 -29.03 6.17 14.51
CA ASP A 285 -30.28 6.75 14.03
C ASP A 285 -30.09 7.78 12.92
N HIS A 286 -28.84 7.98 12.46
CA HIS A 286 -28.43 9.00 11.50
C HIS A 286 -28.80 10.44 11.89
N THR A 287 -29.05 10.68 13.18
CA THR A 287 -29.34 11.98 13.78
C THR A 287 -28.31 12.33 14.84
N GLY A 288 -28.22 13.61 15.17
CA GLY A 288 -27.39 14.08 16.28
C GLY A 288 -25.98 14.49 15.93
N ASN A 289 -25.23 14.84 16.96
CA ASN A 289 -23.87 15.33 16.83
C ASN A 289 -22.88 14.15 16.80
N ILE A 290 -22.24 13.97 15.67
CA ILE A 290 -21.19 12.96 15.47
C ILE A 290 -19.87 13.57 15.93
N PRO A 291 -19.20 13.05 16.97
CA PRO A 291 -17.94 13.60 17.44
C PRO A 291 -16.84 13.41 16.39
N ILE A 292 -16.12 14.49 16.13
CA ILE A 292 -14.88 14.48 15.34
C ILE A 292 -13.74 14.58 16.33
N THR A 293 -12.98 13.49 16.46
CA THR A 293 -11.80 13.44 17.33
C THR A 293 -10.53 13.76 16.55
N ASP A 294 -9.45 14.10 17.24
CA ASP A 294 -8.13 14.28 16.63
C ASP A 294 -7.70 12.99 15.90
N GLY A 295 -7.86 11.83 16.54
CA GLY A 295 -7.61 10.53 15.89
C GLY A 295 -8.40 10.35 14.59
N TYR A 296 -9.68 10.77 14.53
CA TYR A 296 -10.46 10.69 13.31
C TYR A 296 -9.96 11.62 12.20
N LEU A 297 -9.37 12.78 12.54
CA LEU A 297 -8.71 13.63 11.54
C LEU A 297 -7.52 12.90 10.88
N TYR A 298 -6.74 12.14 11.64
CA TYR A 298 -5.67 11.31 11.08
C TYR A 298 -6.18 10.10 10.28
N ASP A 299 -7.35 9.54 10.61
CA ASP A 299 -8.01 8.53 9.79
C ASP A 299 -8.44 9.09 8.41
N MET A 300 -8.88 10.36 8.38
CA MET A 300 -9.25 11.05 7.13
C MET A 300 -8.03 11.49 6.33
N LEU A 301 -7.00 12.00 7.00
CA LEU A 301 -5.81 12.62 6.43
C LEU A 301 -4.56 11.99 7.08
N PRO A 302 -4.22 10.72 6.72
CA PRO A 302 -3.17 9.97 7.39
C PRO A 302 -1.76 10.47 7.07
N VAL A 303 -1.64 11.42 6.15
CA VAL A 303 -0.36 12.03 5.77
C VAL A 303 -0.38 13.51 6.14
N ASP A 304 0.57 13.91 6.97
CA ASP A 304 0.76 15.31 7.35
C ASP A 304 1.48 16.07 6.22
N SER A 305 0.71 16.56 5.26
CA SER A 305 1.20 17.23 4.06
C SER A 305 1.08 18.76 4.17
N THR A 306 2.06 19.45 3.66
CA THR A 306 2.03 20.90 3.53
C THR A 306 1.02 21.33 2.46
N LEU A 307 0.18 22.34 2.79
CA LEU A 307 -0.69 22.99 1.81
C LEU A 307 0.15 23.71 0.75
N ARG A 308 -0.29 23.62 -0.50
CA ARG A 308 0.36 24.28 -1.63
C ARG A 308 -0.66 25.16 -2.36
N THR A 309 -0.21 26.34 -2.77
CA THR A 309 -0.96 27.28 -3.61
C THR A 309 -0.21 27.52 -4.90
N GLY A 310 -0.93 27.91 -5.94
CA GLY A 310 -0.35 28.25 -7.23
C GLY A 310 -1.31 29.09 -8.05
N THR A 311 -0.82 29.77 -9.08
CA THR A 311 -1.64 30.52 -10.03
C THR A 311 -1.68 29.78 -11.35
N VAL A 312 -2.86 29.58 -11.88
CA VAL A 312 -3.11 28.88 -13.14
C VAL A 312 -4.13 29.64 -13.98
N THR A 313 -4.07 29.48 -15.29
CA THR A 313 -5.07 30.05 -16.20
C THR A 313 -6.29 29.13 -16.33
N GLY A 314 -7.44 29.68 -16.73
CA GLY A 314 -8.61 28.86 -17.04
C GLY A 314 -8.36 27.84 -18.15
N ALA A 315 -7.49 28.12 -19.11
CA ALA A 315 -7.09 27.18 -20.15
C ALA A 315 -6.34 25.97 -19.57
N GLN A 316 -5.42 26.19 -18.63
CA GLN A 316 -4.70 25.10 -17.95
C GLN A 316 -5.64 24.25 -17.09
N ILE A 317 -6.62 24.86 -16.41
CA ILE A 317 -7.63 24.11 -15.64
C ILE A 317 -8.45 23.23 -16.59
N LYS A 318 -8.92 23.78 -17.72
CA LYS A 318 -9.69 23.03 -18.71
C LYS A 318 -8.88 21.85 -19.26
N GLU A 319 -7.65 22.09 -19.69
CA GLU A 319 -6.74 21.05 -20.22
C GLU A 319 -6.52 19.92 -19.18
N TRP A 320 -6.25 20.28 -17.93
CA TRP A 320 -6.09 19.31 -16.85
C TRP A 320 -7.34 18.49 -16.63
N LEU A 321 -8.52 19.09 -16.50
CA LEU A 321 -9.78 18.39 -16.29
C LEU A 321 -10.10 17.45 -17.46
N GLU A 322 -9.94 17.90 -18.72
CA GLU A 322 -10.17 17.05 -19.88
C GLU A 322 -9.20 15.86 -19.94
N LYS A 323 -7.95 16.08 -19.58
CA LYS A 323 -6.94 15.02 -19.51
C LYS A 323 -7.30 13.98 -18.46
N GLU A 324 -7.67 14.39 -17.24
CA GLU A 324 -8.05 13.47 -16.17
C GLU A 324 -9.34 12.71 -16.51
N LEU A 325 -10.34 13.38 -17.07
CA LEU A 325 -11.57 12.72 -17.52
C LEU A 325 -11.30 11.70 -18.63
N ASN A 326 -10.41 12.03 -19.57
CA ASN A 326 -10.00 11.08 -20.61
C ASN A 326 -9.23 9.90 -20.04
N ASN A 327 -8.34 10.11 -19.05
CA ASN A 327 -7.63 9.01 -18.38
C ASN A 327 -8.59 8.03 -17.68
N VAL A 328 -9.73 8.52 -17.15
CA VAL A 328 -10.69 7.70 -16.41
C VAL A 328 -11.76 7.08 -17.34
N PHE A 329 -12.25 7.80 -18.32
CA PHE A 329 -13.46 7.45 -19.08
C PHE A 329 -13.22 7.15 -20.56
N ALA A 330 -12.11 7.59 -21.17
CA ALA A 330 -11.80 7.24 -22.55
C ALA A 330 -11.27 5.79 -22.61
N LYS A 331 -11.90 4.98 -23.47
CA LYS A 331 -11.47 3.61 -23.75
C LYS A 331 -10.52 3.57 -24.92
#